data_a256b3fcbbcc57dd841ab01c2c9bebf9
#
_entry.id   a256b3fcbbcc57dd841ab01c2c9bebf9
#
_cell.length_a   1.000
_cell.length_b   1.000
_cell.length_c   1.000
_cell.angle_alpha   90.00
_cell.angle_beta   90.00
_cell.angle_gamma   90.00
#
_symmetry.space_group_name_H-M   'P 1'
#
loop_
_entity.id
_entity.type
_entity.pdbx_description
1 polymer ?
#
loop_
_entity_poly.entity_id
_entity_poly.type
_entity_poly.pdbx_seq_one_letter_code
_entity_poly.pdbx_strand_id
1 'polypeptide(L)'
;MSKEKFNNAVSIAKYICEKTLKFGDVAVDCTLGNGNDTILLANLVGNEGKIFSFDIQKEAIQKTKEKLKDFPYKNIILINDGHENLDKHIQEKVNLFVFNLGYLPGNNHNITTKAETTLKAVEKALKMLDDNGIVLLAIYHGHENGKEEKIILEDFTSKLDQKIYNVMKSVFINQANNPPILICIEKR
;
A
#
# COMPACT_ATOMS: atom_id res chain seq x y z
N MET A 1 -4.06 7.42 -26.20
CA MET A 1 -2.74 6.85 -25.84
C MET A 1 -2.96 5.73 -24.86
N SER A 2 -2.58 4.49 -25.19
CA SER A 2 -2.62 3.37 -24.24
C SER A 2 -1.65 3.68 -23.11
N LYS A 3 -2.14 3.76 -21.88
CA LYS A 3 -1.26 3.90 -20.70
C LYS A 3 -0.44 2.61 -20.60
N GLU A 4 0.88 2.74 -20.62
CA GLU A 4 1.78 1.61 -20.41
C GLU A 4 1.48 0.96 -19.05
N LYS A 5 1.21 -0.35 -19.06
CA LYS A 5 0.84 -1.10 -17.84
C LYS A 5 2.03 -1.42 -16.94
N PHE A 6 3.21 -1.53 -17.53
CA PHE A 6 4.45 -1.97 -16.87
C PHE A 6 5.53 -0.88 -16.91
N ASN A 7 5.15 0.36 -16.60
CA ASN A 7 6.09 1.47 -16.61
C ASN A 7 7.01 1.49 -15.37
N ASN A 8 6.45 1.15 -14.21
CA ASN A 8 7.18 1.05 -12.92
C ASN A 8 6.39 0.19 -11.93
N ALA A 9 6.96 -0.07 -10.75
CA ALA A 9 6.31 -0.87 -9.71
C ALA A 9 4.92 -0.34 -9.32
N VAL A 10 4.75 0.98 -9.21
CA VAL A 10 3.47 1.61 -8.86
C VAL A 10 2.42 1.39 -9.96
N SER A 11 2.81 1.43 -11.24
CA SER A 11 1.90 1.14 -12.36
C SER A 11 1.41 -0.31 -12.34
N ILE A 12 2.28 -1.25 -11.98
CA ILE A 12 1.92 -2.67 -11.81
C ILE A 12 0.98 -2.83 -10.60
N ALA A 13 1.32 -2.21 -9.46
CA ALA A 13 0.47 -2.23 -8.27
C ALA A 13 -0.93 -1.70 -8.58
N LYS A 14 -1.03 -0.56 -9.26
CA LYS A 14 -2.29 0.01 -9.72
C LYS A 14 -3.09 -0.96 -10.60
N TYR A 15 -2.43 -1.60 -11.57
CA TYR A 15 -3.08 -2.59 -12.43
C TYR A 15 -3.63 -3.78 -11.62
N ILE A 16 -2.90 -4.24 -10.59
CA ILE A 16 -3.37 -5.30 -9.69
C ILE A 16 -4.58 -4.80 -8.89
N CYS A 17 -4.56 -3.59 -8.33
CA CYS A 17 -5.72 -3.00 -7.64
C CYS A 17 -6.96 -3.00 -8.53
N GLU A 18 -6.83 -2.55 -9.80
CA GLU A 18 -7.91 -2.49 -10.78
C GLU A 18 -8.47 -3.89 -11.16
N LYS A 19 -7.70 -4.95 -10.97
CA LYS A 19 -8.11 -6.34 -11.25
C LYS A 19 -8.65 -7.09 -10.04
N THR A 20 -8.27 -6.66 -8.85
CA THR A 20 -8.62 -7.30 -7.59
C THR A 20 -9.90 -6.72 -7.00
N LEU A 21 -9.96 -5.38 -6.87
CA LEU A 21 -11.04 -4.71 -6.17
C LEU A 21 -12.34 -4.68 -6.95
N LYS A 22 -13.44 -4.80 -6.22
CA LYS A 22 -14.82 -4.72 -6.69
C LYS A 22 -15.58 -3.68 -5.88
N PHE A 23 -16.74 -3.29 -6.38
CA PHE A 23 -17.67 -2.44 -5.63
C PHE A 23 -18.06 -3.13 -4.31
N GLY A 24 -18.00 -2.36 -3.22
CA GLY A 24 -18.29 -2.84 -1.88
C GLY A 24 -17.10 -3.36 -1.09
N ASP A 25 -15.94 -3.57 -1.72
CA ASP A 25 -14.74 -4.07 -1.05
C ASP A 25 -14.16 -3.06 -0.03
N VAL A 26 -13.37 -3.59 0.89
CA VAL A 26 -12.60 -2.82 1.87
C VAL A 26 -11.14 -2.79 1.43
N ALA A 27 -10.55 -1.60 1.33
CA ALA A 27 -9.14 -1.46 1.01
C ALA A 27 -8.42 -0.48 1.95
N VAL A 28 -7.12 -0.67 2.10
CA VAL A 28 -6.28 0.12 3.01
C VAL A 28 -5.08 0.69 2.25
N ASP A 29 -4.96 2.01 2.31
CA ASP A 29 -3.74 2.73 1.92
C ASP A 29 -2.89 2.95 3.18
N CYS A 30 -1.84 2.17 3.34
CA CYS A 30 -0.99 2.19 4.52
C CYS A 30 0.03 3.33 4.53
N THR A 31 0.09 4.10 3.44
CA THR A 31 1.07 5.18 3.20
C THR A 31 0.43 6.31 2.39
N LEU A 32 -0.57 6.96 2.96
CA LEU A 32 -1.44 7.95 2.32
C LEU A 32 -0.69 8.97 1.46
N GLY A 33 0.35 9.57 2.00
CA GLY A 33 1.17 10.56 1.31
C GLY A 33 0.33 11.68 0.67
N ASN A 34 0.38 11.75 -0.65
CA ASN A 34 -0.40 12.73 -1.42
C ASN A 34 -1.85 12.30 -1.72
N GLY A 35 -2.31 11.15 -1.21
CA GLY A 35 -3.68 10.64 -1.34
C GLY A 35 -4.06 10.11 -2.73
N ASN A 36 -3.08 9.86 -3.60
CA ASN A 36 -3.36 9.40 -4.97
C ASN A 36 -3.89 7.97 -5.00
N ASP A 37 -3.30 7.08 -4.19
CA ASP A 37 -3.76 5.69 -4.09
C ASP A 37 -5.08 5.61 -3.34
N THR A 38 -5.27 6.38 -2.28
CA THR A 38 -6.57 6.52 -1.60
C THR A 38 -7.70 6.86 -2.57
N ILE A 39 -7.50 7.86 -3.45
CA ILE A 39 -8.48 8.27 -4.46
C ILE A 39 -8.72 7.16 -5.49
N LEU A 40 -7.65 6.48 -5.93
CA LEU A 40 -7.77 5.34 -6.83
C LEU A 40 -8.61 4.23 -6.21
N LEU A 41 -8.26 3.80 -5.00
CA LEU A 41 -8.95 2.74 -4.28
C LEU A 41 -10.42 3.08 -4.05
N ALA A 42 -10.72 4.33 -3.64
CA ALA A 42 -12.08 4.79 -3.45
C ALA A 42 -12.94 4.73 -4.72
N ASN A 43 -12.35 5.06 -5.87
CA ASN A 43 -13.05 4.94 -7.16
C ASN A 43 -13.31 3.46 -7.55
N LEU A 44 -12.43 2.55 -7.14
CA LEU A 44 -12.60 1.12 -7.44
C LEU A 44 -13.67 0.47 -6.57
N VAL A 45 -13.72 0.79 -5.28
CA VAL A 45 -14.69 0.19 -4.36
C VAL A 45 -16.05 0.90 -4.35
N GLY A 46 -16.13 2.13 -4.83
CA GLY A 46 -17.37 2.91 -4.92
C GLY A 46 -17.96 3.29 -3.55
N ASN A 47 -19.21 3.72 -3.53
CA ASN A 47 -19.90 4.20 -2.31
C ASN A 47 -20.10 3.13 -1.24
N GLU A 48 -20.28 1.89 -1.65
CA GLU A 48 -20.59 0.76 -0.76
C GLU A 48 -19.36 0.15 -0.12
N GLY A 49 -18.17 0.40 -0.71
CA GLY A 49 -16.91 -0.02 -0.15
C GLY A 49 -16.41 0.89 0.95
N LYS A 50 -15.24 0.60 1.50
CA LYS A 50 -14.62 1.39 2.56
C LYS A 50 -13.11 1.52 2.35
N ILE A 51 -12.58 2.72 2.59
CA ILE A 51 -11.14 2.99 2.52
C ILE A 51 -10.65 3.49 3.87
N PHE A 52 -9.60 2.86 4.37
CA PHE A 52 -8.79 3.37 5.47
C PHE A 52 -7.45 3.83 4.94
N SER A 53 -7.00 5.02 5.33
CA SER A 53 -5.74 5.58 4.83
C SER A 53 -4.92 6.16 5.97
N PHE A 54 -3.70 5.67 6.11
CA PHE A 54 -2.79 5.96 7.22
C PHE A 54 -1.66 6.89 6.80
N ASP A 55 -1.36 7.86 7.63
CA ASP A 55 -0.12 8.63 7.58
C ASP A 55 0.22 9.22 8.95
N ILE A 56 1.49 9.19 9.33
CA ILE A 56 1.99 9.82 10.55
C ILE A 56 2.08 11.35 10.41
N GLN A 57 2.14 11.86 9.19
CA GLN A 57 2.29 13.28 8.88
C GLN A 57 0.91 13.95 8.81
N LYS A 58 0.64 14.88 9.73
CA LYS A 58 -0.62 15.66 9.74
C LYS A 58 -0.84 16.44 8.45
N GLU A 59 0.25 16.89 7.82
CA GLU A 59 0.22 17.62 6.57
C GLU A 59 -0.32 16.77 5.40
N ALA A 60 0.04 15.48 5.35
CA ALA A 60 -0.48 14.53 4.37
C ALA A 60 -2.00 14.34 4.55
N ILE A 61 -2.44 14.16 5.81
CA ILE A 61 -3.86 14.05 6.16
C ILE A 61 -4.61 15.31 5.74
N GLN A 62 -4.10 16.49 6.07
CA GLN A 62 -4.77 17.75 5.76
C GLN A 62 -4.86 18.00 4.24
N LYS A 63 -3.77 17.81 3.51
CA LYS A 63 -3.74 17.93 2.04
C LYS A 63 -4.76 16.98 1.38
N THR A 64 -4.86 15.76 1.87
CA THR A 64 -5.81 14.80 1.32
C THR A 64 -7.24 15.15 1.68
N LYS A 65 -7.51 15.66 2.88
CA LYS A 65 -8.84 16.18 3.25
C LYS A 65 -9.30 17.28 2.29
N GLU A 66 -8.42 18.20 1.92
CA GLU A 66 -8.75 19.26 0.95
C GLU A 66 -9.06 18.67 -0.44
N LYS A 67 -8.28 17.70 -0.92
CA LYS A 67 -8.55 17.01 -2.19
C LYS A 67 -9.89 16.27 -2.20
N LEU A 68 -10.29 15.73 -1.06
CA LEU A 68 -11.54 14.96 -0.90
C LEU A 68 -12.76 15.83 -0.63
N LYS A 69 -12.62 17.15 -0.52
CA LYS A 69 -13.72 18.07 -0.18
C LYS A 69 -14.91 17.92 -1.13
N ASP A 70 -14.64 17.87 -2.42
CA ASP A 70 -15.65 17.72 -3.48
C ASP A 70 -15.70 16.28 -4.03
N PHE A 71 -15.05 15.32 -3.37
CA PHE A 71 -15.07 13.94 -3.78
C PHE A 71 -16.42 13.30 -3.50
N PRO A 72 -16.99 12.54 -4.45
CA PRO A 72 -18.37 12.07 -4.36
C PRO A 72 -18.61 11.05 -3.24
N TYR A 73 -17.57 10.30 -2.84
CA TYR A 73 -17.70 9.23 -1.86
C TYR A 73 -17.30 9.70 -0.46
N LYS A 74 -18.07 9.30 0.57
CA LYS A 74 -17.85 9.69 1.97
C LYS A 74 -17.34 8.53 2.86
N ASN A 75 -16.99 7.43 2.26
CA ASN A 75 -16.55 6.18 2.90
C ASN A 75 -15.02 6.08 3.05
N ILE A 76 -14.32 7.22 3.03
CA ILE A 76 -12.86 7.32 3.19
C ILE A 76 -12.56 7.80 4.60
N ILE A 77 -11.80 7.00 5.35
CA ILE A 77 -11.40 7.27 6.73
C ILE A 77 -9.90 7.57 6.73
N LEU A 78 -9.56 8.84 6.97
CA LEU A 78 -8.16 9.28 7.07
C LEU A 78 -7.70 9.20 8.51
N ILE A 79 -6.61 8.49 8.76
CA ILE A 79 -6.10 8.14 10.08
C ILE A 79 -4.69 8.73 10.24
N ASN A 80 -4.54 9.67 11.20
CA ASN A 80 -3.23 10.20 11.54
C ASN A 80 -2.57 9.31 12.60
N ASP A 81 -2.05 8.18 12.17
CA ASP A 81 -1.33 7.19 12.99
C ASP A 81 -0.37 6.39 12.10
N GLY A 82 0.54 5.66 12.73
CA GLY A 82 1.42 4.74 12.02
C GLY A 82 0.68 3.48 11.56
N HIS A 83 1.02 2.99 10.38
CA HIS A 83 0.42 1.78 9.81
C HIS A 83 0.63 0.53 10.69
N GLU A 84 1.62 0.51 11.57
CA GLU A 84 1.81 -0.56 12.56
C GLU A 84 0.66 -0.68 13.58
N ASN A 85 -0.22 0.32 13.63
CA ASN A 85 -1.39 0.37 14.49
C ASN A 85 -2.71 0.06 13.79
N LEU A 86 -2.67 -0.44 12.54
CA LEU A 86 -3.88 -0.66 11.71
C LEU A 86 -4.97 -1.49 12.40
N ASP A 87 -4.58 -2.48 13.23
CA ASP A 87 -5.50 -3.34 13.99
C ASP A 87 -6.28 -2.61 15.10
N LYS A 88 -5.84 -1.42 15.51
CA LYS A 88 -6.59 -0.58 16.45
C LYS A 88 -7.75 0.18 15.79
N HIS A 89 -7.65 0.39 14.48
CA HIS A 89 -8.58 1.20 13.70
C HIS A 89 -9.52 0.38 12.82
N ILE A 90 -9.11 -0.83 12.42
CA ILE A 90 -9.83 -1.68 11.48
C ILE A 90 -10.25 -2.97 12.20
N GLN A 91 -11.55 -3.27 12.19
CA GLN A 91 -12.11 -4.46 12.84
C GLN A 91 -12.70 -5.46 11.85
N GLU A 92 -12.67 -5.13 10.57
CA GLU A 92 -13.26 -5.91 9.48
C GLU A 92 -12.19 -6.60 8.63
N LYS A 93 -12.61 -7.56 7.81
CA LYS A 93 -11.73 -8.16 6.80
C LYS A 93 -11.45 -7.17 5.69
N VAL A 94 -10.27 -7.26 5.12
CA VAL A 94 -9.77 -6.34 4.11
C VAL A 94 -9.40 -7.09 2.84
N ASN A 95 -9.86 -6.59 1.70
CA ASN A 95 -9.61 -7.21 0.40
C ASN A 95 -8.25 -6.80 -0.18
N LEU A 96 -7.77 -5.60 0.15
CA LEU A 96 -6.50 -5.11 -0.38
C LEU A 96 -5.80 -4.13 0.55
N PHE A 97 -4.49 -4.36 0.78
CA PHE A 97 -3.58 -3.43 1.42
C PHE A 97 -2.54 -2.94 0.42
N VAL A 98 -2.28 -1.62 0.41
CA VAL A 98 -1.23 -1.01 -0.40
C VAL A 98 -0.23 -0.29 0.49
N PHE A 99 1.05 -0.55 0.27
CA PHE A 99 2.18 0.14 0.90
C PHE A 99 3.09 0.71 -0.19
N ASN A 100 3.31 2.02 -0.18
CA ASN A 100 4.37 2.68 -0.94
C ASN A 100 5.47 3.09 0.03
N LEU A 101 6.50 2.23 0.13
CA LEU A 101 7.52 2.30 1.17
C LEU A 101 8.67 3.20 0.75
N GLY A 102 8.89 4.27 1.50
CA GLY A 102 9.89 5.28 1.24
C GLY A 102 9.53 6.61 1.89
N TYR A 103 9.88 7.70 1.26
CA TYR A 103 9.59 9.06 1.72
C TYR A 103 8.50 9.72 0.86
N LEU A 104 7.81 10.71 1.41
CA LEU A 104 6.79 11.47 0.68
C LEU A 104 7.49 12.36 -0.37
N PRO A 105 7.22 12.18 -1.67
CA PRO A 105 7.82 13.01 -2.72
C PRO A 105 7.52 14.50 -2.53
N GLY A 106 8.57 15.32 -2.59
CA GLY A 106 8.48 16.79 -2.44
C GLY A 106 8.49 17.29 -0.98
N ASN A 107 8.69 16.42 0.00
CA ASN A 107 8.81 16.75 1.41
C ASN A 107 10.20 16.40 1.97
N ASN A 108 10.37 16.58 3.28
CA ASN A 108 11.60 16.27 3.99
C ASN A 108 11.94 14.77 3.89
N HIS A 109 13.03 14.44 3.21
CA HIS A 109 13.53 13.08 3.04
C HIS A 109 13.92 12.38 4.36
N ASN A 110 13.93 13.09 5.49
CA ASN A 110 14.22 12.51 6.81
C ASN A 110 13.03 11.72 7.38
N ILE A 111 11.81 11.91 6.83
CA ILE A 111 10.63 11.14 7.23
C ILE A 111 10.40 10.07 6.18
N THR A 112 10.73 8.83 6.53
CA THR A 112 10.59 7.66 5.67
C THR A 112 9.96 6.52 6.47
N THR A 113 9.39 5.53 5.79
CA THR A 113 8.99 4.26 6.41
C THR A 113 10.20 3.56 7.01
N LYS A 114 9.96 2.71 8.00
CA LYS A 114 11.00 1.97 8.72
C LYS A 114 10.68 0.48 8.70
N ALA A 115 11.70 -0.32 8.49
CA ALA A 115 11.58 -1.78 8.39
C ALA A 115 10.79 -2.40 9.56
N GLU A 116 11.06 -1.98 10.80
CA GLU A 116 10.39 -2.52 11.99
C GLU A 116 8.88 -2.23 12.01
N THR A 117 8.47 -0.99 11.73
CA THR A 117 7.05 -0.61 11.72
C THR A 117 6.32 -1.22 10.54
N THR A 118 6.96 -1.24 9.37
CA THR A 118 6.40 -1.86 8.17
C THR A 118 6.21 -3.36 8.34
N LEU A 119 7.20 -4.07 8.90
CA LEU A 119 7.07 -5.51 9.16
C LEU A 119 5.88 -5.82 10.07
N LYS A 120 5.74 -5.08 11.20
CA LYS A 120 4.60 -5.21 12.11
C LYS A 120 3.26 -4.96 11.39
N ALA A 121 3.22 -3.96 10.52
CA ALA A 121 2.01 -3.65 9.76
C ALA A 121 1.66 -4.77 8.77
N VAL A 122 2.65 -5.32 8.06
CA VAL A 122 2.45 -6.43 7.11
C VAL A 122 1.96 -7.70 7.83
N GLU A 123 2.54 -8.04 8.99
CA GLU A 123 2.09 -9.18 9.80
C GLU A 123 0.62 -9.04 10.23
N LYS A 124 0.19 -7.83 10.60
CA LYS A 124 -1.19 -7.55 10.96
C LYS A 124 -2.10 -7.56 9.73
N ALA A 125 -1.67 -6.95 8.62
CA ALA A 125 -2.39 -6.96 7.37
C ALA A 125 -2.71 -8.39 6.90
N LEU A 126 -1.73 -9.30 6.95
CA LEU A 126 -1.93 -10.71 6.58
C LEU A 126 -2.99 -11.42 7.44
N LYS A 127 -3.09 -11.09 8.74
CA LYS A 127 -4.13 -11.65 9.64
C LYS A 127 -5.53 -11.11 9.33
N MET A 128 -5.60 -9.87 8.86
CA MET A 128 -6.84 -9.18 8.53
C MET A 128 -7.29 -9.41 7.09
N LEU A 129 -6.39 -9.93 6.25
CA LEU A 129 -6.65 -10.17 4.84
C LEU A 129 -7.80 -11.16 4.66
N ASP A 130 -8.73 -10.82 3.78
CA ASP A 130 -9.79 -11.71 3.37
C ASP A 130 -9.25 -12.82 2.45
N ASP A 131 -10.03 -13.86 2.19
CA ASP A 131 -9.64 -14.91 1.26
C ASP A 131 -9.59 -14.33 -0.17
N ASN A 132 -8.58 -14.67 -0.92
CA ASN A 132 -8.19 -14.06 -2.20
C ASN A 132 -7.81 -12.56 -2.11
N GLY A 133 -7.67 -12.02 -0.90
CA GLY A 133 -7.19 -10.67 -0.68
C GLY A 133 -5.69 -10.53 -0.98
N ILE A 134 -5.24 -9.30 -1.19
CA ILE A 134 -3.87 -9.00 -1.64
C ILE A 134 -3.21 -7.93 -0.76
N VAL A 135 -1.93 -8.14 -0.45
CA VAL A 135 -1.02 -7.11 0.09
C VAL A 135 -0.01 -6.73 -1.00
N LEU A 136 0.09 -5.44 -1.31
CA LEU A 136 1.04 -4.87 -2.26
C LEU A 136 2.08 -4.01 -1.54
N LEU A 137 3.36 -4.31 -1.75
CA LEU A 137 4.50 -3.58 -1.17
C LEU A 137 5.36 -3.04 -2.31
N ALA A 138 5.23 -1.75 -2.62
CA ALA A 138 6.15 -1.05 -3.52
C ALA A 138 7.31 -0.48 -2.69
N ILE A 139 8.50 -1.03 -2.86
CA ILE A 139 9.66 -0.76 -2.00
C ILE A 139 10.68 0.09 -2.74
N TYR A 140 10.88 1.33 -2.28
CA TYR A 140 11.86 2.28 -2.80
C TYR A 140 13.18 2.11 -2.04
N HIS A 141 14.12 1.36 -2.60
CA HIS A 141 15.37 0.98 -1.95
C HIS A 141 16.61 1.77 -2.38
N GLY A 142 16.42 2.98 -2.88
CA GLY A 142 17.51 3.88 -3.30
C GLY A 142 18.23 4.59 -2.15
N HIS A 143 17.81 4.42 -0.89
CA HIS A 143 18.38 5.00 0.32
C HIS A 143 18.56 3.95 1.41
N GLU A 144 19.35 4.24 2.47
CA GLU A 144 19.73 3.23 3.48
C GLU A 144 18.53 2.56 4.16
N ASN A 145 17.57 3.33 4.68
CA ASN A 145 16.37 2.76 5.31
C ASN A 145 15.57 1.88 4.34
N GLY A 146 15.48 2.26 3.07
CA GLY A 146 14.80 1.47 2.05
C GLY A 146 15.54 0.18 1.69
N LYS A 147 16.88 0.16 1.77
CA LYS A 147 17.67 -1.07 1.59
C LYS A 147 17.40 -2.06 2.74
N GLU A 148 17.42 -1.57 3.98
CA GLU A 148 17.11 -2.37 5.15
C GLU A 148 15.68 -2.92 5.08
N GLU A 149 14.71 -2.06 4.78
CA GLU A 149 13.30 -2.41 4.63
C GLU A 149 13.11 -3.50 3.56
N LYS A 150 13.78 -3.36 2.41
CA LYS A 150 13.79 -4.37 1.35
C LYS A 150 14.29 -5.73 1.85
N ILE A 151 15.45 -5.76 2.52
CA ILE A 151 16.07 -7.01 3.00
C ILE A 151 15.14 -7.72 3.98
N ILE A 152 14.60 -7.00 4.94
CA ILE A 152 13.73 -7.54 5.99
C ILE A 152 12.42 -8.07 5.39
N LEU A 153 11.80 -7.31 4.48
CA LEU A 153 10.53 -7.71 3.87
C LEU A 153 10.70 -8.87 2.89
N GLU A 154 11.79 -8.90 2.12
CA GLU A 154 12.10 -10.05 1.24
C GLU A 154 12.34 -11.32 2.07
N ASP A 155 13.10 -11.24 3.14
CA ASP A 155 13.35 -12.38 4.04
C ASP A 155 12.04 -12.88 4.67
N PHE A 156 11.24 -11.99 5.24
CA PHE A 156 9.97 -12.34 5.85
C PHE A 156 9.00 -12.97 4.84
N THR A 157 8.79 -12.32 3.70
CA THR A 157 7.79 -12.78 2.73
C THR A 157 8.18 -14.09 2.06
N SER A 158 9.49 -14.37 1.90
CA SER A 158 9.99 -15.64 1.37
C SER A 158 9.72 -16.86 2.26
N LYS A 159 9.45 -16.64 3.56
CA LYS A 159 9.18 -17.67 4.56
C LYS A 159 7.70 -17.91 4.84
N LEU A 160 6.80 -17.16 4.19
CA LEU A 160 5.36 -17.37 4.33
C LEU A 160 4.95 -18.76 3.83
N ASP A 161 4.01 -19.39 4.54
CA ASP A 161 3.53 -20.73 4.18
C ASP A 161 2.85 -20.69 2.80
N GLN A 162 3.44 -21.36 1.83
CA GLN A 162 2.94 -21.47 0.46
C GLN A 162 1.56 -22.15 0.34
N LYS A 163 1.10 -22.83 1.39
CA LYS A 163 -0.26 -23.39 1.43
C LYS A 163 -1.32 -22.33 1.71
N ILE A 164 -0.91 -21.20 2.30
CA ILE A 164 -1.78 -20.09 2.71
C ILE A 164 -1.60 -18.89 1.80
N TYR A 165 -0.36 -18.62 1.37
CA TYR A 165 -0.01 -17.43 0.61
C TYR A 165 0.74 -17.75 -0.67
N ASN A 166 0.37 -17.05 -1.76
CA ASN A 166 1.20 -16.91 -2.94
C ASN A 166 2.00 -15.63 -2.83
N VAL A 167 3.32 -15.70 -2.98
CA VAL A 167 4.18 -14.51 -2.93
C VAL A 167 4.90 -14.35 -4.26
N MET A 168 4.75 -13.20 -4.87
CA MET A 168 5.41 -12.83 -6.12
C MET A 168 6.25 -11.57 -5.92
N LYS A 169 7.47 -11.54 -6.45
CA LYS A 169 8.30 -10.34 -6.56
C LYS A 169 8.47 -9.94 -8.01
N SER A 170 8.19 -8.68 -8.34
CA SER A 170 8.42 -8.08 -9.65
C SER A 170 9.57 -7.09 -9.59
N VAL A 171 10.51 -7.20 -10.53
CA VAL A 171 11.68 -6.32 -10.66
C VAL A 171 11.87 -5.94 -12.13
N PHE A 172 12.30 -4.71 -12.38
CA PHE A 172 12.70 -4.28 -13.71
C PHE A 172 14.18 -4.57 -13.94
N ILE A 173 14.48 -5.48 -14.85
CA ILE A 173 15.85 -5.98 -15.06
C ILE A 173 16.71 -5.10 -15.97
N ASN A 174 16.10 -4.17 -16.68
CA ASN A 174 16.74 -3.29 -17.67
C ASN A 174 16.69 -1.80 -17.31
N GLN A 175 16.15 -1.45 -16.13
CA GLN A 175 16.09 -0.06 -15.66
C GLN A 175 17.29 0.26 -14.77
N ALA A 176 17.86 1.46 -14.95
CA ALA A 176 18.94 1.99 -14.12
C ALA A 176 18.41 2.64 -12.83
N ASN A 177 19.32 3.06 -11.93
CA ASN A 177 19.03 3.87 -10.74
C ASN A 177 18.12 3.21 -9.68
N ASN A 178 18.27 1.90 -9.46
CA ASN A 178 17.56 1.14 -8.42
C ASN A 178 16.03 1.38 -8.44
N PRO A 179 15.34 1.01 -9.52
CA PRO A 179 13.90 1.18 -9.61
C PRO A 179 13.22 0.45 -8.45
N PRO A 180 12.09 0.95 -7.94
CA PRO A 180 11.38 0.29 -6.86
C PRO A 180 10.96 -1.11 -7.29
N ILE A 181 11.00 -2.06 -6.35
CA ILE A 181 10.48 -3.41 -6.53
C ILE A 181 9.04 -3.49 -6.04
N LEU A 182 8.29 -4.46 -6.55
CA LEU A 182 6.95 -4.77 -6.05
C LEU A 182 6.92 -6.19 -5.48
N ILE A 183 6.49 -6.35 -4.23
CA ILE A 183 6.10 -7.63 -3.67
C ILE A 183 4.58 -7.67 -3.62
N CYS A 184 4.00 -8.76 -4.11
CA CYS A 184 2.58 -9.04 -4.07
C CYS A 184 2.37 -10.33 -3.26
N ILE A 185 1.52 -10.27 -2.24
CA ILE A 185 1.16 -11.41 -1.39
C ILE A 185 -0.35 -11.61 -1.54
N GLU A 186 -0.75 -12.75 -2.07
CA GLU A 186 -2.15 -13.16 -2.18
C GLU A 186 -2.45 -14.24 -1.15
N LYS A 187 -3.53 -14.10 -0.40
CA LYS A 187 -4.06 -15.16 0.45
C LYS A 187 -4.91 -16.10 -0.38
N ARG A 188 -4.68 -17.41 -0.24
CA ARG A 188 -5.44 -18.48 -0.92
C ARG A 188 -6.80 -18.72 -0.31
#